data_82ec369b29e21bd32062b35fa989d897
#
_entry.id   82ec369b29e21bd32062b35fa989d897
#
_cell.length_a   1.000
_cell.length_b   1.000
_cell.length_c   1.000
_cell.angle_alpha   90.00
_cell.angle_beta   90.00
_cell.angle_gamma   90.00
#
_symmetry.space_group_name_H-M   'P 1'
#
loop_
_entity.id
_entity.type
_entity.pdbx_description
1 polymer ?
#
loop_
_entity_poly.entity_id
_entity_poly.type
_entity_poly.pdbx_seq_one_letter_code
_entity_poly.pdbx_strand_id
1 'polypeptide(L)'
;PLLKQLSEILSASSTLLVESLQHDKPEERADYYKRIKDLEREGDKLTHLILDELGTTFITPFDREDIHALASTMDDVIDGINSCAKRINIYNPRPISDSGKELSRLIQQEAVYIGKAMDELETFRQKPAALRGYCNKLHDIENQADDVYDCLLYTSPSPRDRTRSR
;
A
#
# COMPACT_ATOMS: atom_id res chain seq x y z
N PRO A 1 9.96 -13.82 -9.92
CA PRO A 1 10.31 -14.07 -8.49
C PRO A 1 10.43 -12.77 -7.69
N LEU A 2 11.20 -11.77 -8.16
CA LEU A 2 11.47 -10.53 -7.42
C LEU A 2 10.21 -9.66 -7.24
N LEU A 3 9.37 -9.48 -8.27
CA LEU A 3 8.10 -8.76 -8.17
C LEU A 3 7.15 -9.41 -7.15
N LYS A 4 7.17 -10.74 -7.04
CA LYS A 4 6.40 -11.45 -6.02
C LYS A 4 6.91 -11.12 -4.62
N GLN A 5 8.23 -11.16 -4.39
CA GLN A 5 8.82 -10.77 -3.09
C GLN A 5 8.47 -9.32 -2.73
N LEU A 6 8.48 -8.40 -3.70
CA LEU A 6 8.08 -7.02 -3.47
C LEU A 6 6.61 -6.91 -3.08
N SER A 7 5.71 -7.69 -3.71
CA SER A 7 4.29 -7.74 -3.33
C SER A 7 4.07 -8.36 -1.94
N GLU A 8 4.92 -9.28 -1.49
CA GLU A 8 4.89 -9.83 -0.13
C GLU A 8 5.28 -8.77 0.91
N ILE A 9 6.29 -7.94 0.63
CA ILE A 9 6.66 -6.79 1.47
C ILE A 9 5.50 -5.78 1.55
N LEU A 10 4.88 -5.47 0.43
CA LEU A 10 3.70 -4.59 0.38
C LEU A 10 2.56 -5.12 1.26
N SER A 11 2.26 -6.42 1.16
CA SER A 11 1.23 -7.08 1.96
C SER A 11 1.56 -7.06 3.46
N ALA A 12 2.82 -7.33 3.82
CA ALA A 12 3.27 -7.27 5.21
C ALA A 12 3.18 -5.84 5.78
N SER A 13 3.62 -4.84 5.00
CA SER A 13 3.57 -3.42 5.42
C SER A 13 2.14 -2.93 5.63
N SER A 14 1.23 -3.27 4.73
CA SER A 14 -0.19 -2.92 4.85
C SER A 14 -0.86 -3.60 6.06
N THR A 15 -0.50 -4.83 6.35
CA THR A 15 -0.99 -5.57 7.53
C THR A 15 -0.54 -4.89 8.82
N LEU A 16 0.74 -4.54 8.93
CA LEU A 16 1.26 -3.82 10.09
C LEU A 16 0.62 -2.44 10.27
N LEU A 17 0.29 -1.75 9.17
CA LEU A 17 -0.44 -0.49 9.24
C LEU A 17 -1.82 -0.68 9.88
N VAL A 18 -2.61 -1.65 9.39
CA VAL A 18 -3.94 -1.97 9.94
C VAL A 18 -3.85 -2.32 11.42
N GLU A 19 -2.89 -3.17 11.81
CA GLU A 19 -2.67 -3.54 13.20
C GLU A 19 -2.31 -2.32 14.06
N SER A 20 -1.42 -1.44 13.58
CA SER A 20 -0.97 -0.25 14.32
C SER A 20 -2.12 0.68 14.70
N LEU A 21 -3.18 0.73 13.88
CA LEU A 21 -4.37 1.56 14.15
C LEU A 21 -5.30 0.98 15.23
N GLN A 22 -5.10 -0.26 15.65
CA GLN A 22 -5.82 -0.88 16.76
C GLN A 22 -5.19 -0.57 18.12
N HIS A 23 -3.98 0.00 18.14
CA HIS A 23 -3.23 0.32 19.33
C HIS A 23 -3.19 1.82 19.58
N ASP A 24 -3.36 2.23 20.85
CA ASP A 24 -3.40 3.65 21.24
C ASP A 24 -2.15 4.09 22.02
N LYS A 25 -1.33 3.13 22.47
CA LYS A 25 -0.13 3.44 23.25
C LYS A 25 1.01 3.88 22.33
N PRO A 26 1.70 5.00 22.68
CA PRO A 26 2.80 5.51 21.86
C PRO A 26 3.92 4.49 21.63
N GLU A 27 4.24 3.66 22.63
CA GLU A 27 5.29 2.65 22.55
C GLU A 27 4.95 1.56 21.54
N GLU A 28 3.68 1.13 21.51
CA GLU A 28 3.20 0.12 20.55
C GLU A 28 3.22 0.69 19.12
N ARG A 29 2.76 1.92 18.94
CA ARG A 29 2.80 2.61 17.62
C ARG A 29 4.23 2.84 17.13
N ALA A 30 5.15 3.16 18.03
CA ALA A 30 6.58 3.29 17.71
C ALA A 30 7.19 1.97 17.23
N ASP A 31 6.82 0.84 17.86
CA ASP A 31 7.28 -0.48 17.43
C ASP A 31 6.75 -0.84 16.03
N TYR A 32 5.44 -0.63 15.79
CA TYR A 32 4.86 -0.85 14.45
C TYR A 32 5.53 0.03 13.39
N TYR A 33 5.76 1.31 13.68
CA TYR A 33 6.46 2.20 12.75
C TYR A 33 7.87 1.71 12.43
N LYS A 34 8.62 1.25 13.44
CA LYS A 34 9.96 0.69 13.24
C LYS A 34 9.93 -0.52 12.30
N ARG A 35 9.02 -1.44 12.53
CA ARG A 35 8.85 -2.65 11.69
C ARG A 35 8.46 -2.29 10.25
N ILE A 36 7.54 -1.34 10.06
CA ILE A 36 7.16 -0.83 8.73
C ILE A 36 8.36 -0.17 8.04
N LYS A 37 9.15 0.62 8.78
CA LYS A 37 10.37 1.25 8.25
C LYS A 37 11.43 0.23 7.83
N ASP A 38 11.54 -0.88 8.52
CA ASP A 38 12.47 -1.94 8.15
C ASP A 38 12.01 -2.65 6.86
N LEU A 39 10.69 -2.88 6.69
CA LEU A 39 10.09 -3.41 5.46
C LEU A 39 10.27 -2.45 4.27
N GLU A 40 10.07 -1.14 4.47
CA GLU A 40 10.31 -0.15 3.41
C GLU A 40 11.77 -0.19 2.94
N ARG A 41 12.74 -0.26 3.83
CA ARG A 41 14.16 -0.40 3.45
C ARG A 41 14.47 -1.70 2.70
N GLU A 42 13.74 -2.77 3.00
CA GLU A 42 13.85 -4.03 2.28
C GLU A 42 13.22 -3.91 0.88
N GLY A 43 12.05 -3.26 0.78
CA GLY A 43 11.39 -2.92 -0.47
C GLY A 43 12.28 -2.10 -1.40
N ASP A 44 12.86 -1.01 -0.91
CA ASP A 44 13.81 -0.16 -1.62
C ASP A 44 14.95 -0.98 -2.26
N LYS A 45 15.58 -1.84 -1.47
CA LYS A 45 16.69 -2.69 -1.97
C LYS A 45 16.22 -3.64 -3.06
N LEU A 46 15.03 -4.20 -2.90
CA LEU A 46 14.48 -5.15 -3.85
C LEU A 46 14.07 -4.44 -5.15
N THR A 47 13.51 -3.25 -5.05
CA THR A 47 13.19 -2.39 -6.21
C THR A 47 14.45 -2.03 -6.99
N HIS A 48 15.52 -1.59 -6.32
CA HIS A 48 16.81 -1.34 -6.97
C HIS A 48 17.35 -2.58 -7.67
N LEU A 49 17.28 -3.75 -7.02
CA LEU A 49 17.71 -5.01 -7.62
C LEU A 49 16.90 -5.36 -8.88
N ILE A 50 15.58 -5.15 -8.87
CA ILE A 50 14.72 -5.36 -10.05
C ILE A 50 15.15 -4.45 -11.19
N LEU A 51 15.41 -3.17 -10.91
CA LEU A 51 15.80 -2.19 -11.92
C LEU A 51 17.19 -2.50 -12.50
N ASP A 52 18.13 -2.91 -11.67
CA ASP A 52 19.48 -3.33 -12.09
C ASP A 52 19.42 -4.58 -12.99
N GLU A 53 18.62 -5.59 -12.61
CA GLU A 53 18.42 -6.78 -13.43
C GLU A 53 17.77 -6.46 -14.79
N LEU A 54 16.80 -5.52 -14.81
CA LEU A 54 16.22 -5.05 -16.06
C LEU A 54 17.25 -4.37 -16.97
N GLY A 55 18.22 -3.66 -16.40
CA GLY A 55 19.30 -3.02 -17.14
C GLY A 55 20.27 -4.01 -17.81
N THR A 56 20.46 -5.17 -17.21
CA THR A 56 21.45 -6.19 -17.64
C THR A 56 20.86 -7.36 -18.42
N THR A 57 19.55 -7.65 -18.25
CA THR A 57 18.88 -8.79 -18.88
C THR A 57 18.48 -8.47 -20.32
N PHE A 58 18.89 -9.30 -21.27
CA PHE A 58 18.63 -9.09 -22.71
C PHE A 58 17.20 -9.46 -23.14
N ILE A 59 16.60 -10.48 -22.51
CA ILE A 59 15.27 -10.99 -22.83
C ILE A 59 14.42 -10.99 -21.56
N THR A 60 13.33 -10.21 -21.57
CA THR A 60 12.35 -10.16 -20.49
C THR A 60 11.03 -10.78 -20.94
N PRO A 61 10.27 -11.46 -20.05
CA PRO A 61 8.98 -12.07 -20.40
C PRO A 61 7.88 -11.05 -20.70
N PHE A 62 8.03 -9.82 -20.23
CA PHE A 62 7.15 -8.66 -20.41
C PHE A 62 7.96 -7.45 -20.86
N ASP A 63 7.29 -6.40 -21.28
CA ASP A 63 7.95 -5.15 -21.61
C ASP A 63 8.72 -4.61 -20.38
N ARG A 64 9.92 -4.10 -20.64
CA ARG A 64 10.79 -3.58 -19.57
C ARG A 64 10.18 -2.36 -18.87
N GLU A 65 9.53 -1.49 -19.65
CA GLU A 65 8.88 -0.30 -19.12
C GLU A 65 7.71 -0.68 -18.22
N ASP A 66 6.95 -1.72 -18.56
CA ASP A 66 5.85 -2.23 -17.74
C ASP A 66 6.37 -2.84 -16.42
N ILE A 67 7.46 -3.62 -16.47
CA ILE A 67 8.06 -4.18 -15.25
C ILE A 67 8.63 -3.08 -14.36
N HIS A 68 9.30 -2.09 -14.95
CA HIS A 68 9.82 -0.93 -14.24
C HIS A 68 8.69 -0.15 -13.57
N ALA A 69 7.64 0.20 -14.32
CA ALA A 69 6.49 0.92 -13.80
C ALA A 69 5.81 0.17 -12.64
N LEU A 70 5.62 -1.15 -12.79
CA LEU A 70 5.00 -1.99 -11.76
C LEU A 70 5.84 -2.02 -10.47
N ALA A 71 7.16 -2.23 -10.58
CA ALA A 71 8.06 -2.25 -9.42
C ALA A 71 8.08 -0.88 -8.71
N SER A 72 8.24 0.21 -9.47
CA SER A 72 8.24 1.56 -8.91
C SER A 72 6.92 1.93 -8.25
N THR A 73 5.78 1.55 -8.84
CA THR A 73 4.47 1.83 -8.25
C THR A 73 4.26 1.07 -6.94
N MET A 74 4.69 -0.21 -6.85
CA MET A 74 4.61 -0.96 -5.58
C MET A 74 5.49 -0.33 -4.50
N ASP A 75 6.67 0.15 -4.86
CA ASP A 75 7.60 0.86 -3.98
C ASP A 75 6.97 2.16 -3.46
N ASP A 76 6.38 2.97 -4.33
CA ASP A 76 5.66 4.20 -3.97
C ASP A 76 4.54 3.94 -2.94
N VAL A 77 3.82 2.81 -3.05
CA VAL A 77 2.78 2.43 -2.09
C VAL A 77 3.40 2.04 -0.75
N ILE A 78 4.50 1.28 -0.73
CA ILE A 78 5.23 0.93 0.51
C ILE A 78 5.72 2.19 1.21
N ASP A 79 6.27 3.15 0.46
CA ASP A 79 6.69 4.47 0.95
C ASP A 79 5.53 5.28 1.52
N GLY A 80 4.38 5.25 0.86
CA GLY A 80 3.14 5.85 1.34
C GLY A 80 2.69 5.28 2.68
N ILE A 81 2.73 3.96 2.84
CA ILE A 81 2.42 3.25 4.09
C ILE A 81 3.40 3.67 5.20
N ASN A 82 4.71 3.69 4.92
CA ASN A 82 5.73 4.14 5.86
C ASN A 82 5.52 5.60 6.29
N SER A 83 5.21 6.48 5.33
CA SER A 83 4.92 7.89 5.60
C SER A 83 3.68 8.09 6.47
N CYS A 84 2.64 7.29 6.24
CA CYS A 84 1.43 7.28 7.08
C CYS A 84 1.74 6.81 8.50
N ALA A 85 2.44 5.68 8.65
CA ALA A 85 2.84 5.13 9.94
C ALA A 85 3.72 6.12 10.73
N LYS A 86 4.64 6.82 10.06
CA LYS A 86 5.47 7.88 10.65
C LYS A 86 4.62 9.00 11.23
N ARG A 87 3.63 9.49 10.48
CA ARG A 87 2.73 10.56 10.95
C ARG A 87 1.88 10.10 12.12
N ILE A 88 1.35 8.88 12.09
CA ILE A 88 0.58 8.29 13.19
C ILE A 88 1.46 8.19 14.45
N ASN A 89 2.72 7.75 14.31
CA ASN A 89 3.66 7.68 15.43
C ASN A 89 3.99 9.05 16.01
N ILE A 90 4.23 10.07 15.17
CA ILE A 90 4.59 11.43 15.63
C ILE A 90 3.41 12.14 16.28
N TYR A 91 2.25 12.14 15.62
CA TYR A 91 1.09 12.92 16.09
C TYR A 91 0.20 12.15 17.07
N ASN A 92 0.34 10.84 17.12
CA ASN A 92 -0.41 9.93 17.99
C ASN A 92 -1.90 10.29 18.09
N PRO A 93 -2.63 10.41 16.95
CA PRO A 93 -4.04 10.83 16.94
C PRO A 93 -4.91 9.86 17.72
N ARG A 94 -5.83 10.41 18.51
CA ARG A 94 -6.80 9.65 19.33
C ARG A 94 -8.16 10.35 19.36
N PRO A 95 -9.24 9.63 19.04
CA PRO A 95 -9.27 8.30 18.41
C PRO A 95 -8.86 8.37 16.92
N ILE A 96 -8.48 7.23 16.35
CA ILE A 96 -8.43 7.07 14.90
C ILE A 96 -9.87 6.99 14.40
N SER A 97 -10.21 7.75 13.37
CA SER A 97 -11.54 7.74 12.77
C SER A 97 -11.87 6.38 12.14
N ASP A 98 -13.15 6.04 12.10
CA ASP A 98 -13.59 4.79 11.46
C ASP A 98 -13.24 4.80 9.95
N SER A 99 -13.36 5.95 9.29
CA SER A 99 -12.92 6.10 7.89
C SER A 99 -11.42 5.87 7.72
N GLY A 100 -10.58 6.33 8.66
CA GLY A 100 -9.14 6.05 8.62
C GLY A 100 -8.82 4.57 8.79
N LYS A 101 -9.53 3.87 9.66
CA LYS A 101 -9.42 2.41 9.82
C LYS A 101 -9.89 1.67 8.57
N GLU A 102 -10.98 2.13 7.97
CA GLU A 102 -11.53 1.52 6.76
C GLU A 102 -10.60 1.70 5.57
N LEU A 103 -10.06 2.90 5.34
CA LEU A 103 -9.05 3.13 4.30
C LEU A 103 -7.83 2.21 4.46
N SER A 104 -7.35 2.02 5.68
CA SER A 104 -6.23 1.11 5.92
C SER A 104 -6.55 -0.35 5.57
N ARG A 105 -7.79 -0.81 5.82
CA ARG A 105 -8.25 -2.15 5.43
C ARG A 105 -8.37 -2.30 3.92
N LEU A 106 -8.84 -1.26 3.22
CA LEU A 106 -8.91 -1.27 1.76
C LEU A 106 -7.52 -1.36 1.14
N ILE A 107 -6.53 -0.60 1.64
CA ILE A 107 -5.12 -0.73 1.23
C ILE A 107 -4.61 -2.16 1.46
N GLN A 108 -4.93 -2.77 2.59
CA GLN A 108 -4.54 -4.16 2.87
C GLN A 108 -5.20 -5.13 1.87
N GLN A 109 -6.47 -4.94 1.53
CA GLN A 109 -7.16 -5.77 0.53
C GLN A 109 -6.54 -5.63 -0.85
N GLU A 110 -6.20 -4.41 -1.28
CA GLU A 110 -5.48 -4.17 -2.53
C GLU A 110 -4.13 -4.90 -2.55
N ALA A 111 -3.34 -4.80 -1.49
CA ALA A 111 -2.06 -5.51 -1.37
C ALA A 111 -2.21 -7.03 -1.52
N VAL A 112 -3.28 -7.62 -0.96
CA VAL A 112 -3.60 -9.04 -1.12
C VAL A 112 -3.92 -9.38 -2.59
N TYR A 113 -4.71 -8.55 -3.29
CA TYR A 113 -5.03 -8.81 -4.70
C TYR A 113 -3.83 -8.56 -5.62
N ILE A 114 -2.96 -7.61 -5.31
CA ILE A 114 -1.69 -7.42 -6.00
C ILE A 114 -0.83 -8.69 -5.86
N GLY A 115 -0.71 -9.25 -4.66
CA GLY A 115 0.00 -10.50 -4.42
C GLY A 115 -0.53 -11.65 -5.28
N LYS A 116 -1.86 -11.84 -5.32
CA LYS A 116 -2.51 -12.85 -6.18
C LYS A 116 -2.27 -12.59 -7.66
N ALA A 117 -2.28 -11.33 -8.09
CA ALA A 117 -1.97 -10.96 -9.46
C ALA A 117 -0.51 -11.29 -9.81
N MET A 118 0.43 -11.09 -8.89
CA MET A 118 1.84 -11.47 -9.09
C MET A 118 2.03 -12.98 -9.18
N ASP A 119 1.27 -13.77 -8.42
CA ASP A 119 1.29 -15.23 -8.53
C ASP A 119 0.82 -15.72 -9.93
N GLU A 120 -0.19 -15.05 -10.51
CA GLU A 120 -0.73 -15.41 -11.83
C GLU A 120 0.08 -14.83 -13.01
N LEU A 121 1.01 -13.91 -12.74
CA LEU A 121 1.76 -13.24 -13.80
C LEU A 121 2.61 -14.21 -14.63
N GLU A 122 3.16 -15.25 -14.01
CA GLU A 122 3.96 -16.29 -14.71
C GLU A 122 3.12 -17.11 -15.69
N THR A 123 1.83 -17.30 -15.40
CA THR A 123 0.89 -18.07 -16.20
C THR A 123 -0.03 -17.23 -17.06
N PHE A 124 0.13 -15.91 -17.05
CA PHE A 124 -0.74 -14.94 -17.73
C PHE A 124 -1.02 -15.27 -19.19
N ARG A 125 -0.02 -15.72 -19.97
CA ARG A 125 -0.18 -16.07 -21.39
C ARG A 125 -1.12 -17.26 -21.59
N GLN A 126 -1.27 -18.12 -20.58
CA GLN A 126 -2.10 -19.32 -20.63
C GLN A 126 -3.49 -19.06 -20.01
N LYS A 127 -3.58 -18.21 -18.98
CA LYS A 127 -4.80 -17.94 -18.22
C LYS A 127 -5.02 -16.44 -17.96
N PRO A 128 -5.23 -15.61 -18.98
CA PRO A 128 -5.37 -14.16 -18.82
C PRO A 128 -6.62 -13.75 -18.02
N ALA A 129 -7.62 -14.64 -17.93
CA ALA A 129 -8.87 -14.34 -17.23
C ALA A 129 -8.69 -14.17 -15.72
N ALA A 130 -7.79 -14.93 -15.08
CA ALA A 130 -7.53 -14.84 -13.64
C ALA A 130 -6.92 -13.48 -13.29
N LEU A 131 -5.86 -13.07 -14.00
CA LEU A 131 -5.23 -11.78 -13.79
C LEU A 131 -6.21 -10.63 -14.01
N ARG A 132 -7.00 -10.68 -15.10
CA ARG A 132 -8.04 -9.67 -15.36
C ARG A 132 -9.08 -9.60 -14.25
N GLY A 133 -9.45 -10.74 -13.66
CA GLY A 133 -10.34 -10.80 -12.51
C GLY A 133 -9.77 -10.06 -11.30
N TYR A 134 -8.47 -10.18 -11.01
CA TYR A 134 -7.83 -9.44 -9.92
C TYR A 134 -7.73 -7.94 -10.21
N CYS A 135 -7.43 -7.54 -11.44
CA CYS A 135 -7.45 -6.13 -11.84
C CYS A 135 -8.85 -5.49 -11.65
N ASN A 136 -9.92 -6.22 -11.99
CA ASN A 136 -11.29 -5.74 -11.75
C ASN A 136 -11.55 -5.57 -10.24
N LYS A 137 -11.07 -6.51 -9.40
CA LYS A 137 -11.20 -6.37 -7.94
C LYS A 137 -10.44 -5.19 -7.37
N LEU A 138 -9.24 -4.90 -7.88
CA LEU A 138 -8.48 -3.71 -7.51
C LEU A 138 -9.26 -2.44 -7.83
N HIS A 139 -9.85 -2.36 -9.03
CA HIS A 139 -10.70 -1.23 -9.42
C HIS A 139 -11.94 -1.08 -8.53
N ASP A 140 -12.60 -2.19 -8.17
CA ASP A 140 -13.76 -2.15 -7.24
C ASP A 140 -13.34 -1.60 -5.86
N ILE A 141 -12.15 -1.96 -5.36
CA ILE A 141 -11.64 -1.51 -4.06
C ILE A 141 -11.23 -0.04 -4.12
N GLU A 142 -10.61 0.40 -5.21
CA GLU A 142 -10.26 1.79 -5.44
C GLU A 142 -11.49 2.69 -5.40
N ASN A 143 -12.58 2.32 -6.10
CA ASN A 143 -13.84 3.06 -6.03
C ASN A 143 -14.42 3.12 -4.59
N GLN A 144 -14.31 2.04 -3.80
CA GLN A 144 -14.72 2.06 -2.40
C GLN A 144 -13.83 2.99 -1.56
N ALA A 145 -12.53 3.02 -1.83
CA ALA A 145 -11.60 3.89 -1.12
C ALA A 145 -11.87 5.37 -1.41
N ASP A 146 -12.22 5.72 -2.65
CA ASP A 146 -12.62 7.06 -3.05
C ASP A 146 -13.89 7.52 -2.29
N ASP A 147 -14.92 6.67 -2.22
CA ASP A 147 -16.15 6.95 -1.48
C ASP A 147 -15.87 7.21 0.01
N VAL A 148 -14.99 6.42 0.64
CA VAL A 148 -14.62 6.59 2.05
C VAL A 148 -13.79 7.86 2.24
N TYR A 149 -12.88 8.17 1.32
CA TYR A 149 -12.06 9.37 1.36
C TYR A 149 -12.90 10.64 1.20
N ASP A 150 -13.83 10.67 0.28
CA ASP A 150 -14.77 11.78 0.10
C ASP A 150 -15.62 11.99 1.37
N CYS A 151 -16.13 10.91 1.95
CA CYS A 151 -16.84 10.99 3.22
C CYS A 151 -15.96 11.60 4.34
N LEU A 152 -14.69 11.25 4.41
CA LEU A 152 -13.74 11.81 5.37
C LEU A 152 -13.54 13.32 5.18
N LEU A 153 -13.44 13.78 3.93
CA LEU A 153 -13.28 15.20 3.60
C LEU A 153 -14.50 16.03 3.98
N TYR A 154 -15.71 15.51 3.69
CA TYR A 154 -16.96 16.22 4.00
C TYR A 154 -17.29 16.24 5.50
N THR A 155 -16.85 15.24 6.27
CA THR A 155 -17.12 15.16 7.72
C THR A 155 -16.05 15.86 8.57
N SER A 156 -14.90 16.21 7.98
CA SER A 156 -13.85 16.95 8.69
C SER A 156 -14.26 18.43 8.84
N PRO A 157 -14.35 18.98 10.07
CA PRO A 157 -14.69 20.38 10.26
C PRO A 157 -13.63 21.28 9.60
N SER A 158 -14.09 22.14 8.69
CA SER A 158 -13.24 23.13 8.05
C SER A 158 -12.60 24.04 9.11
N PRO A 159 -11.33 24.46 8.95
CA PRO A 159 -10.72 25.47 9.81
C PRO A 159 -11.56 26.74 9.95
N ARG A 160 -12.40 27.07 8.95
CA ARG A 160 -13.32 28.23 8.97
C ARG A 160 -14.53 28.04 9.91
N ASP A 161 -14.92 26.80 10.22
CA ASP A 161 -16.06 26.55 11.11
C ASP A 161 -15.71 26.77 12.58
N ARG A 162 -14.41 26.70 12.95
CA ARG A 162 -13.95 26.99 14.32
C ARG A 162 -14.04 28.47 14.71
N THR A 163 -14.16 29.39 13.75
CA THR A 163 -14.23 30.83 14.02
C THR A 163 -15.64 31.36 14.23
N ARG A 164 -16.68 30.55 14.00
CA ARG A 164 -18.10 30.96 14.19
C ARG A 164 -18.69 30.66 15.57
N SER A 165 -17.92 30.05 16.46
CA SER A 165 -18.35 29.74 17.83
C SER A 165 -17.65 30.65 18.86
N ARG A 166 -17.85 31.97 18.74
CA ARG A 166 -17.64 32.96 19.84
C ARG A 166 -18.71 34.03 19.77
#